data_463b21a38cfb03d349d50670d14e63cb
#
_entry.id   463b21a38cfb03d349d50670d14e63cb
#
_cell.length_a   1.000
_cell.length_b   1.000
_cell.length_c   1.000
_cell.angle_alpha   90.00
_cell.angle_beta   90.00
_cell.angle_gamma   90.00
#
_symmetry.space_group_name_H-M   'P 1'
#
loop_
_entity.id
_entity.type
_entity.pdbx_description
1 polymer ?
#
loop_
_entity_poly.entity_id
_entity_poly.type
_entity_poly.pdbx_seq_one_letter_code
_entity_poly.pdbx_strand_id
1 'polypeptide(L)'
;MPVQNAVPQDRRRWPRLLAACAIMISIGFIYGWSVFSTPLAAEFGWDPTTISFTFTVLMWAFCAGGIIGSKVARKTSPRCALIVSATGIFMAFALTATLIRPDAPWVMYVAYGALGGGCVGMAYTTTMGATIPWFPDRTGFASGMLLLCYGMSTMILGSVATALFAAIGWRWSFVALSVSIAVAIGLLSLAIKNPRSDEVRRTRTRSNEAPDASAPETTAVDTEFATADMLKRPVFYLYAAWMVSVSSIGLGLIGSANQVALDIGAAIPLAAFIVGTLSVCNGLGRLATGFAFDLLGISATMAVVAAAHIAGCLLIAAAIVQHSVALMVVGAIVGGLGIGGTSVVGSGFIAKAFGEAHYAENLSILNLSLIPAALAGPLVMSSAASGAGSYLAGVAALAAIGLIALALSRITKAFLTRRG
;
A
#
# COMPACT_ATOMS: atom_id res chain seq x y z
N MET A 1 -20.48 37.53 26.12
CA MET A 1 -19.37 36.57 26.10
C MET A 1 -18.70 36.66 24.73
N PRO A 2 -17.42 36.92 24.63
CA PRO A 2 -16.77 37.10 23.33
C PRO A 2 -16.73 35.76 22.60
N VAL A 3 -17.24 35.76 21.37
CA VAL A 3 -17.06 34.68 20.40
C VAL A 3 -15.56 34.60 20.12
N GLN A 4 -14.86 33.66 20.76
CA GLN A 4 -13.49 33.33 20.43
C GLN A 4 -13.46 32.93 18.96
N ASN A 5 -12.71 33.66 18.16
CA ASN A 5 -12.39 33.40 16.78
C ASN A 5 -11.79 31.99 16.65
N ALA A 6 -12.64 30.98 16.49
CA ALA A 6 -12.23 29.63 16.16
C ALA A 6 -11.63 29.70 14.75
N VAL A 7 -10.32 29.65 14.66
CA VAL A 7 -9.60 29.44 13.39
C VAL A 7 -10.29 28.26 12.70
N PRO A 8 -10.74 28.41 11.43
CA PRO A 8 -11.46 27.37 10.76
C PRO A 8 -10.65 26.07 10.82
N GLN A 9 -11.23 25.00 11.35
CA GLN A 9 -10.61 23.67 11.53
C GLN A 9 -10.04 23.13 10.22
N ASP A 10 -10.60 23.55 9.10
CA ASP A 10 -10.14 23.27 7.74
C ASP A 10 -8.66 23.63 7.50
N ARG A 11 -8.16 24.72 8.09
CA ARG A 11 -6.76 25.14 7.92
C ARG A 11 -5.74 24.28 8.69
N ARG A 12 -6.15 23.49 9.68
CA ARG A 12 -5.22 22.70 10.51
C ARG A 12 -5.01 21.27 10.01
N ARG A 13 -5.94 20.69 9.23
CA ARG A 13 -5.85 19.31 8.75
C ARG A 13 -4.89 19.15 7.58
N TRP A 14 -4.83 20.15 6.67
CA TRP A 14 -3.97 20.09 5.48
C TRP A 14 -2.47 20.03 5.79
N PRO A 15 -1.90 20.84 6.70
CA PRO A 15 -0.49 20.71 7.07
C PRO A 15 -0.14 19.34 7.66
N ARG A 16 -1.08 18.70 8.38
CA ARG A 16 -0.89 17.33 8.89
C ARG A 16 -0.88 16.30 7.77
N LEU A 17 -1.77 16.44 6.79
CA LEU A 17 -1.77 15.58 5.60
C LEU A 17 -0.45 15.72 4.84
N LEU A 18 0.04 16.94 4.63
CA LEU A 18 1.32 17.17 3.96
C LEU A 18 2.49 16.56 4.73
N ALA A 19 2.54 16.71 6.05
CA ALA A 19 3.55 16.07 6.89
C ALA A 19 3.46 14.54 6.82
N ALA A 20 2.26 13.99 6.85
CA ALA A 20 2.01 12.56 6.71
C ALA A 20 2.43 12.04 5.31
N CYS A 21 2.14 12.80 4.24
CA CYS A 21 2.60 12.49 2.89
C CYS A 21 4.14 12.45 2.81
N ALA A 22 4.82 13.41 3.44
CA ALA A 22 6.28 13.42 3.48
C ALA A 22 6.85 12.23 4.27
N ILE A 23 6.20 11.82 5.39
CA ILE A 23 6.56 10.59 6.09
C ILE A 23 6.36 9.37 5.18
N MET A 24 5.22 9.29 4.46
CA MET A 24 4.94 8.19 3.54
C MET A 24 5.98 8.08 2.41
N ILE A 25 6.43 9.20 1.85
CA ILE A 25 7.55 9.23 0.91
C ILE A 25 8.81 8.67 1.58
N SER A 26 9.10 9.09 2.81
CA SER A 26 10.32 8.68 3.51
C SER A 26 10.37 7.17 3.82
N ILE A 27 9.23 6.51 4.04
CA ILE A 27 9.17 5.09 4.42
C ILE A 27 8.85 4.15 3.25
N GLY A 28 8.43 4.65 2.09
CA GLY A 28 8.00 3.81 0.98
C GLY A 28 9.16 3.17 0.19
N PHE A 29 10.42 3.39 0.57
CA PHE A 29 11.60 2.76 -0.04
C PHE A 29 11.55 1.22 -0.02
N ILE A 30 10.72 0.63 0.82
CA ILE A 30 10.51 -0.81 0.91
C ILE A 30 10.12 -1.43 -0.45
N TYR A 31 9.37 -0.72 -1.28
CA TYR A 31 9.05 -1.14 -2.64
C TYR A 31 10.20 -0.95 -3.63
N GLY A 32 11.21 -0.16 -3.26
CA GLY A 32 12.43 0.02 -4.02
C GLY A 32 13.51 -1.03 -3.74
N TRP A 33 13.14 -2.18 -3.12
CA TRP A 33 14.07 -3.23 -2.77
C TRP A 33 15.02 -3.62 -3.90
N SER A 34 14.55 -3.69 -5.13
CA SER A 34 15.37 -4.02 -6.30
C SER A 34 16.54 -3.03 -6.53
N VAL A 35 16.33 -1.75 -6.22
CA VAL A 35 17.38 -0.73 -6.32
C VAL A 35 18.50 -0.98 -5.30
N PHE A 36 18.13 -1.41 -4.09
CA PHE A 36 19.08 -1.69 -3.02
C PHE A 36 19.76 -3.05 -3.17
N SER A 37 19.03 -4.06 -3.66
CA SER A 37 19.52 -5.43 -3.76
C SER A 37 20.49 -5.63 -4.94
N THR A 38 20.32 -4.91 -6.05
CA THR A 38 21.13 -5.09 -7.25
C THR A 38 22.62 -4.86 -7.02
N PRO A 39 23.09 -3.75 -6.41
CA PRO A 39 24.52 -3.56 -6.15
C PRO A 39 25.09 -4.57 -5.14
N LEU A 40 24.27 -4.99 -4.16
CA LEU A 40 24.68 -5.99 -3.16
C LEU A 40 24.83 -7.37 -3.77
N ALA A 41 23.91 -7.76 -4.67
CA ALA A 41 23.99 -9.00 -5.40
C ALA A 41 25.26 -9.06 -6.28
N ALA A 42 25.57 -7.97 -6.96
CA ALA A 42 26.74 -7.87 -7.80
C ALA A 42 28.07 -7.92 -7.00
N GLU A 43 28.11 -7.27 -5.83
CA GLU A 43 29.31 -7.24 -4.98
C GLU A 43 29.57 -8.55 -4.25
N PHE A 44 28.50 -9.20 -3.73
CA PHE A 44 28.63 -10.38 -2.88
C PHE A 44 28.41 -11.71 -3.64
N GLY A 45 27.98 -11.67 -4.88
CA GLY A 45 27.71 -12.86 -5.68
C GLY A 45 26.54 -13.68 -5.16
N TRP A 46 25.58 -13.04 -4.46
CA TRP A 46 24.43 -13.73 -3.90
C TRP A 46 23.43 -14.17 -4.96
N ASP A 47 22.86 -15.34 -4.75
CA ASP A 47 21.84 -15.88 -5.63
C ASP A 47 20.51 -15.10 -5.54
N PRO A 48 19.67 -15.16 -6.57
CA PRO A 48 18.36 -14.50 -6.58
C PRO A 48 17.44 -14.94 -5.44
N THR A 49 17.60 -16.17 -4.93
CA THR A 49 16.77 -16.73 -3.84
C THR A 49 17.07 -16.02 -2.52
N THR A 50 18.35 -15.83 -2.21
CA THR A 50 18.82 -15.08 -1.04
C THR A 50 18.25 -13.67 -1.02
N ILE A 51 18.26 -13.00 -2.18
CA ILE A 51 17.74 -11.64 -2.33
C ILE A 51 16.23 -11.60 -2.16
N SER A 52 15.51 -12.53 -2.81
CA SER A 52 14.05 -12.60 -2.75
C SER A 52 13.56 -12.93 -1.34
N PHE A 53 14.30 -13.77 -0.60
CA PHE A 53 13.96 -14.12 0.77
C PHE A 53 14.03 -12.91 1.72
N THR A 54 14.99 -12.01 1.51
CA THR A 54 15.04 -10.74 2.26
C THR A 54 13.73 -9.94 2.13
N PHE A 55 13.20 -9.83 0.91
CA PHE A 55 11.95 -9.14 0.67
C PHE A 55 10.75 -9.84 1.34
N THR A 56 10.76 -11.17 1.37
CA THR A 56 9.72 -11.95 2.06
C THR A 56 9.73 -11.67 3.56
N VAL A 57 10.91 -11.73 4.21
CA VAL A 57 11.06 -11.40 5.63
C VAL A 57 10.61 -9.97 5.91
N LEU A 58 10.99 -9.04 5.04
CA LEU A 58 10.63 -7.63 5.14
C LEU A 58 9.11 -7.42 5.08
N MET A 59 8.39 -8.12 4.20
CA MET A 59 6.92 -8.04 4.12
C MET A 59 6.24 -8.63 5.36
N TRP A 60 6.72 -9.74 5.87
CA TRP A 60 6.18 -10.32 7.11
C TRP A 60 6.41 -9.41 8.31
N ALA A 61 7.63 -8.88 8.41
CA ALA A 61 7.98 -7.94 9.47
C ALA A 61 7.17 -6.63 9.36
N PHE A 62 6.92 -6.14 8.14
CA PHE A 62 6.04 -4.99 7.90
C PHE A 62 4.64 -5.20 8.50
N CYS A 63 4.03 -6.36 8.25
CA CYS A 63 2.73 -6.68 8.81
C CYS A 63 2.77 -6.75 10.36
N ALA A 64 3.75 -7.46 10.92
CA ALA A 64 3.93 -7.56 12.37
C ALA A 64 4.21 -6.19 13.02
N GLY A 65 5.10 -5.41 12.40
CA GLY A 65 5.44 -4.06 12.83
C GLY A 65 4.24 -3.10 12.81
N GLY A 66 3.35 -3.26 11.86
CA GLY A 66 2.08 -2.52 11.82
C GLY A 66 1.21 -2.77 13.04
N ILE A 67 1.08 -4.04 13.45
CA ILE A 67 0.32 -4.41 14.66
C ILE A 67 0.99 -3.87 15.92
N ILE A 68 2.32 -3.97 16.02
CA ILE A 68 3.07 -3.44 17.17
C ILE A 68 2.95 -1.92 17.21
N GLY A 69 3.14 -1.25 16.08
CA GLY A 69 3.09 0.20 15.96
C GLY A 69 1.74 0.80 16.33
N SER A 70 0.64 0.19 15.88
CA SER A 70 -0.70 0.63 16.26
C SER A 70 -0.94 0.54 17.77
N LYS A 71 -0.45 -0.54 18.42
CA LYS A 71 -0.54 -0.71 19.88
C LYS A 71 0.34 0.29 20.63
N VAL A 72 1.57 0.54 20.15
CA VAL A 72 2.47 1.54 20.74
C VAL A 72 1.86 2.94 20.61
N ALA A 73 1.39 3.31 19.41
CA ALA A 73 0.77 4.61 19.17
C ALA A 73 -0.46 4.86 20.07
N ARG A 74 -1.26 3.82 20.34
CA ARG A 74 -2.42 3.90 21.22
C ARG A 74 -2.04 4.01 22.69
N LYS A 75 -1.02 3.25 23.15
CA LYS A 75 -0.59 3.27 24.56
C LYS A 75 0.20 4.53 24.92
N THR A 76 0.86 5.13 23.98
CA THR A 76 1.74 6.30 24.20
C THR A 76 1.27 7.50 23.38
N SER A 77 1.76 7.63 22.15
CA SER A 77 1.31 8.63 21.18
C SER A 77 1.79 8.25 19.77
N PRO A 78 1.13 8.76 18.70
CA PRO A 78 1.64 8.59 17.34
C PRO A 78 3.07 9.10 17.16
N ARG A 79 3.39 10.21 17.80
CA ARG A 79 4.74 10.78 17.78
C ARG A 79 5.80 9.84 18.37
N CYS A 80 5.51 9.23 19.52
CA CYS A 80 6.41 8.26 20.14
C CYS A 80 6.65 7.05 19.22
N ALA A 81 5.58 6.48 18.64
CA ALA A 81 5.70 5.36 17.71
C ALA A 81 6.51 5.72 16.46
N LEU A 82 6.34 6.93 15.91
CA LEU A 82 7.12 7.41 14.77
C LEU A 82 8.60 7.62 15.11
N ILE A 83 8.92 8.13 16.30
CA ILE A 83 10.31 8.29 16.75
C ILE A 83 10.97 6.92 16.92
N VAL A 84 10.29 5.97 17.56
CA VAL A 84 10.78 4.57 17.71
C VAL A 84 11.02 3.95 16.32
N SER A 85 10.09 4.15 15.40
CA SER A 85 10.22 3.68 14.02
C SER A 85 11.41 4.32 13.30
N ALA A 86 11.58 5.65 13.41
CA ALA A 86 12.69 6.37 12.82
C ALA A 86 14.05 5.87 13.33
N THR A 87 14.16 5.68 14.66
CA THR A 87 15.36 5.10 15.29
C THR A 87 15.64 3.69 14.80
N GLY A 88 14.59 2.86 14.70
CA GLY A 88 14.72 1.48 14.22
C GLY A 88 15.10 1.41 12.73
N ILE A 89 14.57 2.28 11.88
CA ILE A 89 14.98 2.38 10.46
C ILE A 89 16.46 2.80 10.36
N PHE A 90 16.86 3.81 11.14
CA PHE A 90 18.27 4.20 11.21
C PHE A 90 19.16 3.02 11.59
N MET A 91 18.82 2.31 12.65
CA MET A 91 19.58 1.13 13.10
C MET A 91 19.60 0.03 12.04
N ALA A 92 18.49 -0.23 11.36
CA ALA A 92 18.40 -1.25 10.33
C ALA A 92 19.39 -1.00 9.18
N PHE A 93 19.43 0.22 8.67
CA PHE A 93 20.35 0.58 7.60
C PHE A 93 21.80 0.66 8.07
N ALA A 94 22.06 1.21 9.27
CA ALA A 94 23.38 1.30 9.84
C ALA A 94 23.98 -0.09 10.12
N LEU A 95 23.21 -1.02 10.69
CA LEU A 95 23.62 -2.41 10.89
C LEU A 95 23.86 -3.12 9.55
N THR A 96 23.00 -2.91 8.57
CA THR A 96 23.20 -3.44 7.22
C THR A 96 24.50 -2.93 6.63
N ALA A 97 24.77 -1.63 6.67
CA ALA A 97 25.99 -1.04 6.13
C ALA A 97 27.28 -1.53 6.80
N THR A 98 27.22 -1.81 8.11
CA THR A 98 28.42 -2.15 8.90
C THR A 98 28.69 -3.63 9.03
N LEU A 99 27.63 -4.46 9.16
CA LEU A 99 27.76 -5.88 9.50
C LEU A 99 27.62 -6.83 8.31
N ILE A 100 27.10 -6.36 7.18
CA ILE A 100 26.89 -7.21 6.01
C ILE A 100 28.21 -7.70 5.42
N ARG A 101 28.28 -9.02 5.14
CA ARG A 101 29.45 -9.69 4.57
C ARG A 101 28.99 -10.75 3.58
N PRO A 102 29.86 -11.17 2.61
CA PRO A 102 29.52 -12.21 1.63
C PRO A 102 29.07 -13.54 2.27
N ASP A 103 29.70 -13.93 3.36
CA ASP A 103 29.45 -15.16 4.12
C ASP A 103 28.28 -15.08 5.11
N ALA A 104 27.67 -13.90 5.29
CA ALA A 104 26.62 -13.66 6.28
C ALA A 104 25.37 -12.99 5.69
N PRO A 105 24.68 -13.59 4.71
CA PRO A 105 23.46 -13.03 4.12
C PRO A 105 22.32 -12.90 5.13
N TRP A 106 22.33 -13.68 6.23
CA TRP A 106 21.34 -13.59 7.29
C TRP A 106 21.29 -12.22 7.99
N VAL A 107 22.41 -11.46 7.96
CA VAL A 107 22.42 -10.07 8.46
C VAL A 107 21.41 -9.21 7.70
N MET A 108 21.31 -9.41 6.39
CA MET A 108 20.33 -8.71 5.56
C MET A 108 18.89 -9.06 5.95
N TYR A 109 18.63 -10.35 6.25
CA TYR A 109 17.30 -10.78 6.67
C TYR A 109 16.90 -10.17 8.00
N VAL A 110 17.83 -10.09 8.97
CA VAL A 110 17.54 -9.57 10.30
C VAL A 110 17.55 -8.04 10.33
N ALA A 111 18.62 -7.41 9.82
CA ALA A 111 18.77 -5.97 9.92
C ALA A 111 17.83 -5.23 8.96
N TYR A 112 17.95 -5.47 7.67
CA TYR A 112 17.11 -4.79 6.68
C TYR A 112 15.68 -5.36 6.65
N GLY A 113 15.57 -6.70 6.57
CA GLY A 113 14.28 -7.39 6.45
C GLY A 113 13.44 -7.24 7.71
N ALA A 114 13.86 -7.85 8.81
CA ALA A 114 13.03 -7.91 10.02
C ALA A 114 12.94 -6.56 10.74
N LEU A 115 14.06 -5.94 11.07
CA LEU A 115 14.07 -4.67 11.80
C LEU A 115 13.57 -3.52 10.91
N GLY A 116 14.11 -3.39 9.69
CA GLY A 116 13.71 -2.35 8.75
C GLY A 116 12.24 -2.47 8.35
N GLY A 117 11.81 -3.64 7.90
CA GLY A 117 10.42 -3.92 7.53
C GLY A 117 9.45 -3.68 8.68
N GLY A 118 9.78 -4.14 9.90
CA GLY A 118 8.96 -3.93 11.09
C GLY A 118 8.79 -2.47 11.44
N CYS A 119 9.87 -1.69 11.41
CA CYS A 119 9.81 -0.26 11.69
C CYS A 119 9.07 0.53 10.60
N VAL A 120 9.20 0.15 9.33
CA VAL A 120 8.40 0.75 8.24
C VAL A 120 6.91 0.44 8.42
N GLY A 121 6.55 -0.80 8.75
CA GLY A 121 5.17 -1.16 9.07
C GLY A 121 4.59 -0.38 10.23
N MET A 122 5.38 -0.18 11.29
CA MET A 122 5.02 0.66 12.44
C MET A 122 4.76 2.11 12.01
N ALA A 123 5.65 2.74 11.23
CA ALA A 123 5.48 4.10 10.75
C ALA A 123 4.28 4.24 9.84
N TYR A 124 4.07 3.29 8.92
CA TYR A 124 2.95 3.26 7.98
C TYR A 124 1.60 3.28 8.71
N THR A 125 1.35 2.31 9.58
CA THR A 125 0.08 2.20 10.28
C THR A 125 -0.15 3.33 11.26
N THR A 126 0.90 3.81 11.92
CA THR A 126 0.82 4.98 12.80
C THR A 126 0.46 6.24 12.03
N THR A 127 1.09 6.47 10.87
CA THR A 127 0.81 7.65 10.04
C THR A 127 -0.61 7.60 9.48
N MET A 128 -1.06 6.45 8.96
CA MET A 128 -2.42 6.26 8.48
C MET A 128 -3.43 6.48 9.62
N GLY A 129 -3.22 5.82 10.76
CA GLY A 129 -4.11 5.88 11.92
C GLY A 129 -4.23 7.26 12.56
N ALA A 130 -3.15 8.05 12.52
CA ALA A 130 -3.17 9.41 13.04
C ALA A 130 -3.72 10.45 12.05
N THR A 131 -3.76 10.15 10.75
CA THR A 131 -4.12 11.12 9.71
C THR A 131 -5.54 10.93 9.19
N ILE A 132 -5.97 9.69 8.93
CA ILE A 132 -7.30 9.41 8.36
C ILE A 132 -8.45 9.98 9.19
N PRO A 133 -8.45 9.90 10.55
CA PRO A 133 -9.53 10.45 11.37
C PRO A 133 -9.69 11.99 11.30
N TRP A 134 -8.74 12.72 10.69
CA TRP A 134 -8.91 14.15 10.39
C TRP A 134 -9.77 14.42 9.16
N PHE A 135 -10.03 13.39 8.34
CA PHE A 135 -10.74 13.47 7.06
C PHE A 135 -11.93 12.51 6.96
N PRO A 136 -12.87 12.53 7.94
CA PRO A 136 -14.04 11.64 7.92
C PRO A 136 -14.96 11.92 6.72
N ASP A 137 -14.95 13.16 6.21
CA ASP A 137 -15.65 13.64 5.02
C ASP A 137 -15.02 13.16 3.71
N ARG A 138 -13.69 12.90 3.68
CA ARG A 138 -12.90 12.56 2.49
C ARG A 138 -11.87 11.48 2.77
N THR A 139 -12.31 10.39 3.37
CA THR A 139 -11.44 9.27 3.80
C THR A 139 -10.71 8.64 2.61
N GLY A 140 -11.40 8.48 1.49
CA GLY A 140 -10.83 7.93 0.25
C GLY A 140 -9.75 8.82 -0.32
N PHE A 141 -10.00 10.12 -0.44
CA PHE A 141 -9.01 11.09 -0.90
C PHE A 141 -7.76 11.10 -0.01
N ALA A 142 -7.94 11.18 1.32
CA ALA A 142 -6.82 11.24 2.25
C ALA A 142 -5.97 9.95 2.20
N SER A 143 -6.62 8.77 2.18
CA SER A 143 -5.91 7.50 2.05
C SER A 143 -5.24 7.35 0.68
N GLY A 144 -5.93 7.75 -0.40
CA GLY A 144 -5.37 7.75 -1.76
C GLY A 144 -4.12 8.61 -1.88
N MET A 145 -4.14 9.82 -1.30
CA MET A 145 -2.98 10.74 -1.30
C MET A 145 -1.80 10.16 -0.51
N LEU A 146 -2.05 9.63 0.69
CA LEU A 146 -1.01 9.02 1.52
C LEU A 146 -0.37 7.81 0.80
N LEU A 147 -1.20 6.96 0.21
CA LEU A 147 -0.75 5.77 -0.50
C LEU A 147 -0.07 6.11 -1.84
N LEU A 148 -0.50 7.17 -2.54
CA LEU A 148 0.22 7.71 -3.70
C LEU A 148 1.64 8.12 -3.29
N CYS A 149 1.77 8.94 -2.24
CA CYS A 149 3.05 9.39 -1.72
C CYS A 149 3.95 8.21 -1.31
N TYR A 150 3.38 7.19 -0.67
CA TYR A 150 4.08 5.96 -0.32
C TYR A 150 4.61 5.21 -1.56
N GLY A 151 3.80 5.13 -2.62
CA GLY A 151 4.21 4.51 -3.88
C GLY A 151 5.24 5.33 -4.67
N MET A 152 5.15 6.67 -4.64
CA MET A 152 6.12 7.56 -5.29
C MET A 152 7.51 7.52 -4.65
N SER A 153 7.61 7.03 -3.42
CA SER A 153 8.88 6.90 -2.70
C SER A 153 9.95 6.15 -3.50
N THR A 154 9.57 5.05 -4.16
CA THR A 154 10.51 4.27 -4.99
C THR A 154 11.11 5.10 -6.12
N MET A 155 10.31 5.95 -6.76
CA MET A 155 10.79 6.84 -7.82
C MET A 155 11.72 7.91 -7.25
N ILE A 156 11.36 8.52 -6.13
CA ILE A 156 12.12 9.62 -5.51
C ILE A 156 13.37 9.08 -4.82
N LEU A 157 13.18 8.22 -3.81
CA LEU A 157 14.31 7.70 -3.01
C LEU A 157 15.14 6.67 -3.79
N GLY A 158 14.55 5.93 -4.73
CA GLY A 158 15.29 5.03 -5.60
C GLY A 158 16.26 5.77 -6.52
N SER A 159 15.82 6.88 -7.12
CA SER A 159 16.70 7.74 -7.93
C SER A 159 17.81 8.37 -7.10
N VAL A 160 17.47 8.86 -5.90
CA VAL A 160 18.46 9.40 -4.95
C VAL A 160 19.46 8.32 -4.53
N ALA A 161 18.97 7.11 -4.19
CA ALA A 161 19.83 5.98 -3.82
C ALA A 161 20.80 5.60 -4.93
N THR A 162 20.30 5.49 -6.17
CA THR A 162 21.14 5.17 -7.33
C THR A 162 22.24 6.22 -7.55
N ALA A 163 21.90 7.49 -7.45
CA ALA A 163 22.88 8.58 -7.55
C ALA A 163 23.92 8.53 -6.41
N LEU A 164 23.49 8.29 -5.19
CA LEU A 164 24.39 8.13 -4.04
C LEU A 164 25.29 6.89 -4.18
N PHE A 165 24.77 5.75 -4.66
CA PHE A 165 25.57 4.56 -4.89
C PHE A 165 26.70 4.81 -5.88
N ALA A 166 26.45 5.58 -6.93
CA ALA A 166 27.46 5.96 -7.91
C ALA A 166 28.49 6.95 -7.34
N ALA A 167 28.08 7.86 -6.46
CA ALA A 167 28.92 8.94 -5.93
C ALA A 167 29.80 8.50 -4.75
N ILE A 168 29.25 7.76 -3.78
CA ILE A 168 29.91 7.46 -2.49
C ILE A 168 29.90 5.97 -2.14
N GLY A 169 29.48 5.12 -3.07
CA GLY A 169 29.32 3.68 -2.84
C GLY A 169 28.11 3.33 -1.96
N TRP A 170 27.69 2.07 -2.00
CA TRP A 170 26.44 1.65 -1.35
C TRP A 170 26.49 1.75 0.20
N ARG A 171 27.62 1.46 0.84
CA ARG A 171 27.75 1.49 2.31
C ARG A 171 27.45 2.87 2.88
N TRP A 172 28.12 3.89 2.38
CA TRP A 172 27.91 5.28 2.80
C TRP A 172 26.53 5.80 2.40
N SER A 173 26.00 5.33 1.27
CA SER A 173 24.64 5.66 0.84
C SER A 173 23.58 5.12 1.80
N PHE A 174 23.73 3.89 2.30
CA PHE A 174 22.84 3.34 3.33
C PHE A 174 22.87 4.20 4.61
N VAL A 175 24.06 4.63 5.06
CA VAL A 175 24.20 5.52 6.21
C VAL A 175 23.55 6.87 5.93
N ALA A 176 23.84 7.50 4.81
CA ALA A 176 23.28 8.80 4.46
C ALA A 176 21.74 8.77 4.37
N LEU A 177 21.18 7.75 3.72
CA LEU A 177 19.74 7.55 3.62
C LEU A 177 19.12 7.29 4.99
N SER A 178 19.76 6.49 5.85
CA SER A 178 19.24 6.21 7.19
C SER A 178 19.12 7.47 8.04
N VAL A 179 20.15 8.31 8.03
CA VAL A 179 20.15 9.60 8.75
C VAL A 179 19.06 10.51 8.18
N SER A 180 19.00 10.66 6.85
CA SER A 180 18.03 11.53 6.20
C SER A 180 16.59 11.12 6.50
N ILE A 181 16.27 9.83 6.40
CA ILE A 181 14.94 9.28 6.68
C ILE A 181 14.60 9.45 8.17
N ALA A 182 15.52 9.12 9.07
CA ALA A 182 15.28 9.23 10.50
C ALA A 182 15.05 10.69 10.94
N VAL A 183 15.85 11.62 10.44
CA VAL A 183 15.68 13.06 10.70
C VAL A 183 14.35 13.56 10.13
N ALA A 184 14.03 13.20 8.89
CA ALA A 184 12.76 13.58 8.26
C ALA A 184 11.56 13.10 9.08
N ILE A 185 11.50 11.81 9.43
CA ILE A 185 10.40 11.26 10.24
C ILE A 185 10.37 11.91 11.62
N GLY A 186 11.54 12.08 12.27
CA GLY A 186 11.65 12.72 13.58
C GLY A 186 11.05 14.13 13.59
N LEU A 187 11.43 14.97 12.64
CA LEU A 187 10.92 16.35 12.52
C LEU A 187 9.44 16.38 12.15
N LEU A 188 9.03 15.58 11.15
CA LEU A 188 7.63 15.55 10.70
C LEU A 188 6.69 14.96 11.74
N SER A 189 7.18 14.07 12.62
CA SER A 189 6.40 13.50 13.73
C SER A 189 5.85 14.57 14.68
N LEU A 190 6.47 15.73 14.74
CA LEU A 190 6.00 16.87 15.56
C LEU A 190 4.63 17.38 15.11
N ALA A 191 4.34 17.28 13.81
CA ALA A 191 3.08 17.69 13.22
C ALA A 191 1.98 16.63 13.34
N ILE A 192 2.35 15.37 13.57
CA ILE A 192 1.40 14.23 13.62
C ILE A 192 0.79 14.12 15.02
N LYS A 193 -0.54 14.28 15.08
CA LYS A 193 -1.34 14.16 16.32
C LYS A 193 -2.68 13.54 15.99
N ASN A 194 -3.20 12.71 16.91
CA ASN A 194 -4.58 12.26 16.82
C ASN A 194 -5.54 13.44 17.00
N PRO A 195 -6.66 13.47 16.27
CA PRO A 195 -7.73 14.42 16.54
C PRO A 195 -8.36 14.12 17.90
N ARG A 196 -8.90 15.15 18.56
CA ARG A 196 -9.73 14.97 19.74
C ARG A 196 -11.12 14.45 19.31
N SER A 197 -11.75 13.65 20.16
CA SER A 197 -13.08 13.10 19.87
C SER A 197 -14.10 14.18 19.49
N ASP A 198 -14.02 15.37 20.13
CA ASP A 198 -14.86 16.52 19.81
C ASP A 198 -14.62 17.09 18.42
N GLU A 199 -13.36 17.02 17.93
CA GLU A 199 -12.98 17.51 16.60
C GLU A 199 -13.52 16.59 15.50
N VAL A 200 -13.42 15.28 15.69
CA VAL A 200 -13.98 14.27 14.79
C VAL A 200 -15.49 14.42 14.69
N ARG A 201 -16.17 14.51 15.84
CA ARG A 201 -17.63 14.66 15.91
C ARG A 201 -18.12 15.92 15.19
N ARG A 202 -17.47 17.08 15.41
CA ARG A 202 -17.84 18.35 14.76
C ARG A 202 -17.68 18.31 13.25
N THR A 203 -16.62 17.65 12.74
CA THR A 203 -16.39 17.52 11.30
C THR A 203 -17.48 16.63 10.68
N ARG A 204 -17.88 15.56 11.36
CA ARG A 204 -18.95 14.63 10.95
C ARG A 204 -20.32 15.32 10.91
N THR A 205 -20.68 16.09 11.95
CA THR A 205 -21.96 16.83 11.99
C THR A 205 -22.05 17.85 10.86
N ARG A 206 -20.96 18.56 10.56
CA ARG A 206 -20.92 19.57 9.51
C ARG A 206 -20.98 18.98 8.09
N SER A 207 -20.48 17.75 7.91
CA SER A 207 -20.60 17.01 6.64
C SER A 207 -22.05 16.56 6.40
N ASN A 208 -22.78 16.23 7.46
CA ASN A 208 -24.20 15.83 7.39
C ASN A 208 -25.16 17.02 7.25
N GLU A 209 -24.75 18.24 7.60
CA GLU A 209 -25.56 19.46 7.48
C GLU A 209 -25.41 20.15 6.11
N ALA A 210 -24.46 19.76 5.27
CA ALA A 210 -24.36 20.29 3.91
C ALA A 210 -25.41 19.58 3.02
N PRO A 211 -26.37 20.31 2.40
CA PRO A 211 -27.45 19.71 1.64
C PRO A 211 -26.96 19.33 0.23
N ASP A 212 -26.19 18.29 0.11
CA ASP A 212 -25.92 17.65 -1.17
C ASP A 212 -26.82 16.40 -1.26
N ALA A 213 -28.04 16.61 -1.78
CA ALA A 213 -29.11 15.62 -1.88
C ALA A 213 -28.80 14.46 -2.86
N SER A 214 -27.57 14.35 -3.35
CA SER A 214 -27.13 13.31 -4.30
C SER A 214 -26.04 12.37 -3.75
N ALA A 215 -25.58 12.56 -2.51
CA ALA A 215 -24.67 11.60 -1.90
C ALA A 215 -25.46 10.37 -1.43
N PRO A 216 -25.12 9.14 -1.87
CA PRO A 216 -25.78 7.94 -1.34
C PRO A 216 -25.60 7.92 0.18
N GLU A 217 -26.70 7.68 0.91
CA GLU A 217 -26.72 7.45 2.37
C GLU A 217 -25.68 6.38 2.72
N THR A 218 -24.46 6.80 2.94
CA THR A 218 -23.45 5.95 3.52
C THR A 218 -23.74 5.95 5.01
N THR A 219 -24.48 4.95 5.46
CA THR A 219 -24.72 4.66 6.88
C THR A 219 -23.34 4.59 7.56
N ALA A 220 -22.90 5.74 8.07
CA ALA A 220 -21.78 5.80 8.98
C ALA A 220 -22.23 5.07 10.23
N VAL A 221 -21.71 3.86 10.44
CA VAL A 221 -21.98 3.08 11.64
C VAL A 221 -21.42 3.88 12.81
N ASP A 222 -22.29 4.37 13.70
CA ASP A 222 -21.91 5.08 14.93
C ASP A 222 -21.16 4.18 15.94
N THR A 223 -20.91 2.92 15.57
CA THR A 223 -20.27 1.90 16.40
C THR A 223 -18.78 1.78 16.06
N GLU A 224 -17.96 2.12 17.03
CA GLU A 224 -16.52 1.90 17.00
C GLU A 224 -16.21 0.44 17.37
N PHE A 225 -15.56 -0.30 16.46
CA PHE A 225 -15.25 -1.71 16.68
C PHE A 225 -13.79 -1.90 17.08
N ALA A 226 -13.57 -2.48 18.24
CA ALA A 226 -12.26 -3.02 18.60
C ALA A 226 -11.89 -4.20 17.66
N THR A 227 -10.59 -4.45 17.50
CA THR A 227 -10.09 -5.51 16.61
C THR A 227 -10.71 -6.89 16.91
N ALA A 228 -10.91 -7.22 18.18
CA ALA A 228 -11.54 -8.49 18.58
C ALA A 228 -12.99 -8.59 18.09
N ASP A 229 -13.72 -7.48 18.06
CA ASP A 229 -15.12 -7.46 17.61
C ASP A 229 -15.21 -7.38 16.08
N MET A 230 -14.26 -6.71 15.41
CA MET A 230 -14.12 -6.77 13.97
C MET A 230 -13.92 -8.22 13.48
N LEU A 231 -13.05 -8.99 14.14
CA LEU A 231 -12.76 -10.39 13.78
C LEU A 231 -13.95 -11.34 13.98
N LYS A 232 -14.97 -10.97 14.75
CA LYS A 232 -16.22 -11.73 14.87
C LYS A 232 -17.21 -11.47 13.74
N ARG A 233 -16.94 -10.49 12.87
CA ARG A 233 -17.88 -10.05 11.84
C ARG A 233 -17.61 -10.72 10.49
N PRO A 234 -18.59 -11.42 9.89
CA PRO A 234 -18.42 -12.08 8.59
C PRO A 234 -18.00 -11.13 7.47
N VAL A 235 -18.44 -9.86 7.53
CA VAL A 235 -18.11 -8.85 6.52
C VAL A 235 -16.61 -8.58 6.44
N PHE A 236 -15.86 -8.72 7.54
CA PHE A 236 -14.41 -8.61 7.54
C PHE A 236 -13.76 -9.70 6.68
N TYR A 237 -14.17 -10.95 6.86
CA TYR A 237 -13.61 -12.08 6.11
C TYR A 237 -13.99 -12.04 4.63
N LEU A 238 -15.21 -11.61 4.28
CA LEU A 238 -15.62 -11.38 2.90
C LEU A 238 -14.73 -10.33 2.23
N TYR A 239 -14.48 -9.23 2.95
CA TYR A 239 -13.59 -8.19 2.46
C TYR A 239 -12.13 -8.67 2.38
N ALA A 240 -11.62 -9.37 3.38
CA ALA A 240 -10.27 -9.93 3.38
C ALA A 240 -10.07 -10.90 2.20
N ALA A 241 -11.05 -11.76 1.91
CA ALA A 241 -11.03 -12.63 0.75
C ALA A 241 -11.03 -11.84 -0.57
N TRP A 242 -11.81 -10.77 -0.66
CA TRP A 242 -11.76 -9.85 -1.79
C TRP A 242 -10.37 -9.23 -1.94
N MET A 243 -9.80 -8.73 -0.85
CA MET A 243 -8.48 -8.11 -0.86
C MET A 243 -7.37 -9.10 -1.26
N VAL A 244 -7.41 -10.33 -0.76
CA VAL A 244 -6.49 -11.40 -1.21
C VAL A 244 -6.63 -11.63 -2.71
N SER A 245 -7.86 -11.73 -3.22
CA SER A 245 -8.12 -11.99 -4.65
C SER A 245 -7.53 -10.88 -5.54
N VAL A 246 -7.89 -9.62 -5.31
CA VAL A 246 -7.40 -8.51 -6.15
C VAL A 246 -5.91 -8.24 -5.96
N SER A 247 -5.37 -8.40 -4.75
CA SER A 247 -3.93 -8.27 -4.50
C SER A 247 -3.12 -9.37 -5.20
N SER A 248 -3.64 -10.60 -5.25
CA SER A 248 -3.01 -11.69 -6.01
C SER A 248 -2.90 -11.36 -7.49
N ILE A 249 -3.97 -10.81 -8.08
CA ILE A 249 -3.94 -10.37 -9.48
C ILE A 249 -2.86 -9.30 -9.67
N GLY A 250 -2.89 -8.26 -8.82
CA GLY A 250 -1.95 -7.15 -8.91
C GLY A 250 -0.49 -7.59 -8.80
N LEU A 251 -0.17 -8.42 -7.80
CA LEU A 251 1.20 -8.90 -7.58
C LEU A 251 1.66 -9.89 -8.64
N GLY A 252 0.74 -10.70 -9.17
CA GLY A 252 1.01 -11.58 -10.30
C GLY A 252 1.36 -10.79 -11.57
N LEU A 253 0.56 -9.75 -11.89
CA LEU A 253 0.82 -8.89 -13.06
C LEU A 253 2.12 -8.09 -12.90
N ILE A 254 2.36 -7.47 -11.74
CA ILE A 254 3.61 -6.72 -11.49
C ILE A 254 4.83 -7.63 -11.65
N GLY A 255 4.76 -8.84 -11.08
CA GLY A 255 5.89 -9.78 -11.09
C GLY A 255 6.22 -10.34 -12.48
N SER A 256 5.25 -10.41 -13.38
CA SER A 256 5.43 -11.03 -14.71
C SER A 256 5.38 -10.05 -15.89
N ALA A 257 5.02 -8.77 -15.67
CA ALA A 257 4.81 -7.81 -16.74
C ALA A 257 5.99 -7.69 -17.73
N ASN A 258 7.23 -7.70 -17.22
CA ASN A 258 8.43 -7.62 -18.06
C ASN A 258 8.58 -8.87 -18.95
N GLN A 259 8.42 -10.05 -18.37
CA GLN A 259 8.57 -11.31 -19.11
C GLN A 259 7.47 -11.46 -20.16
N VAL A 260 6.22 -11.18 -19.81
CA VAL A 260 5.10 -11.18 -20.75
C VAL A 260 5.37 -10.23 -21.91
N ALA A 261 5.89 -9.02 -21.64
CA ALA A 261 6.24 -8.07 -22.69
C ALA A 261 7.33 -8.58 -23.63
N LEU A 262 8.37 -9.23 -23.09
CA LEU A 262 9.42 -9.83 -23.90
C LEU A 262 8.90 -11.01 -24.73
N ASP A 263 8.06 -11.88 -24.17
CA ASP A 263 7.49 -13.06 -24.85
C ASP A 263 6.59 -12.68 -26.04
N ILE A 264 5.91 -11.55 -26.00
CA ILE A 264 5.13 -11.03 -27.14
C ILE A 264 5.99 -10.31 -28.19
N GLY A 265 7.33 -10.26 -28.01
CA GLY A 265 8.27 -9.68 -28.95
C GLY A 265 8.60 -8.20 -28.71
N ALA A 266 8.30 -7.64 -27.56
CA ALA A 266 8.70 -6.27 -27.22
C ALA A 266 10.22 -6.19 -27.05
N ALA A 267 10.86 -5.16 -27.61
CA ALA A 267 12.26 -4.87 -27.33
C ALA A 267 12.48 -4.53 -25.84
N ILE A 268 13.66 -4.83 -25.29
CA ILE A 268 14.00 -4.63 -23.88
C ILE A 268 13.62 -3.22 -23.36
N PRO A 269 13.95 -2.11 -24.08
CA PRO A 269 13.54 -0.78 -23.61
C PRO A 269 12.03 -0.59 -23.54
N LEU A 270 11.28 -1.22 -24.45
CA LEU A 270 9.83 -1.15 -24.51
C LEU A 270 9.18 -1.99 -23.40
N ALA A 271 9.73 -3.16 -23.08
CA ALA A 271 9.31 -3.96 -21.94
C ALA A 271 9.49 -3.19 -20.61
N ALA A 272 10.63 -2.52 -20.44
CA ALA A 272 10.87 -1.65 -19.29
C ALA A 272 9.89 -0.47 -19.23
N PHE A 273 9.55 0.14 -20.37
CA PHE A 273 8.54 1.20 -20.46
C PHE A 273 7.15 0.71 -20.05
N ILE A 274 6.76 -0.51 -20.44
CA ILE A 274 5.47 -1.13 -20.04
C ILE A 274 5.41 -1.31 -18.52
N VAL A 275 6.46 -1.82 -17.89
CA VAL A 275 6.55 -1.96 -16.43
C VAL A 275 6.49 -0.59 -15.75
N GLY A 276 7.19 0.40 -16.28
CA GLY A 276 7.11 1.78 -15.81
C GLY A 276 5.70 2.36 -15.89
N THR A 277 5.01 2.15 -17.00
CA THR A 277 3.63 2.56 -17.23
C THR A 277 2.68 1.93 -16.20
N LEU A 278 2.79 0.62 -15.97
CA LEU A 278 2.01 -0.08 -14.94
C LEU A 278 2.25 0.53 -13.56
N SER A 279 3.49 0.85 -13.22
CA SER A 279 3.86 1.44 -11.92
C SER A 279 3.33 2.86 -11.75
N VAL A 280 3.40 3.70 -12.77
CA VAL A 280 2.83 5.06 -12.76
C VAL A 280 1.31 4.99 -12.62
N CYS A 281 0.65 4.13 -13.39
CA CYS A 281 -0.80 3.95 -13.32
C CYS A 281 -1.24 3.37 -11.97
N ASN A 282 -0.44 2.50 -11.34
CA ASN A 282 -0.67 2.07 -9.94
C ASN A 282 -0.68 3.28 -8.98
N GLY A 283 0.28 4.20 -9.11
CA GLY A 283 0.29 5.43 -8.33
C GLY A 283 -0.96 6.29 -8.56
N LEU A 284 -1.30 6.58 -9.82
CA LEU A 284 -2.48 7.38 -10.20
C LEU A 284 -3.79 6.69 -9.79
N GLY A 285 -3.85 5.37 -9.89
CA GLY A 285 -5.00 4.55 -9.49
C GLY A 285 -5.36 4.73 -8.01
N ARG A 286 -4.38 4.93 -7.15
CA ARG A 286 -4.60 5.21 -5.72
C ARG A 286 -5.40 6.49 -5.52
N LEU A 287 -5.01 7.55 -6.21
CA LEU A 287 -5.71 8.84 -6.09
C LEU A 287 -7.10 8.78 -6.75
N ALA A 288 -7.19 8.24 -7.97
CA ALA A 288 -8.46 8.10 -8.69
C ALA A 288 -9.47 7.26 -7.90
N THR A 289 -9.02 6.14 -7.32
CA THR A 289 -9.88 5.28 -6.49
C THR A 289 -10.27 5.98 -5.18
N GLY A 290 -9.40 6.83 -4.62
CA GLY A 290 -9.73 7.64 -3.45
C GLY A 290 -10.93 8.55 -3.71
N PHE A 291 -10.94 9.27 -4.81
CA PHE A 291 -12.09 10.07 -5.23
C PHE A 291 -13.33 9.20 -5.53
N ALA A 292 -13.14 8.09 -6.26
CA ALA A 292 -14.23 7.17 -6.54
C ALA A 292 -14.84 6.58 -5.26
N PHE A 293 -14.03 6.28 -4.26
CA PHE A 293 -14.48 5.75 -2.97
C PHE A 293 -15.36 6.76 -2.21
N ASP A 294 -14.97 8.03 -2.23
CA ASP A 294 -15.72 9.09 -1.56
C ASP A 294 -17.07 9.36 -2.28
N LEU A 295 -17.12 9.20 -3.61
CA LEU A 295 -18.33 9.42 -4.41
C LEU A 295 -19.26 8.19 -4.47
N LEU A 296 -18.71 7.00 -4.64
CA LEU A 296 -19.47 5.78 -4.93
C LEU A 296 -19.69 4.88 -3.71
N GLY A 297 -18.90 5.09 -2.64
CA GLY A 297 -18.90 4.26 -1.45
C GLY A 297 -18.19 2.91 -1.62
N ILE A 298 -18.21 2.09 -0.55
CA ILE A 298 -17.41 0.87 -0.42
C ILE A 298 -17.67 -0.12 -1.56
N SER A 299 -18.92 -0.57 -1.68
CA SER A 299 -19.26 -1.73 -2.53
C SER A 299 -19.11 -1.45 -4.02
N ALA A 300 -19.47 -0.23 -4.45
CA ALA A 300 -19.33 0.16 -5.84
C ALA A 300 -17.85 0.30 -6.22
N THR A 301 -17.03 0.88 -5.35
CA THR A 301 -15.59 1.02 -5.59
C THR A 301 -14.89 -0.35 -5.59
N MET A 302 -15.28 -1.29 -4.70
CA MET A 302 -14.82 -2.68 -4.76
C MET A 302 -15.09 -3.31 -6.13
N ALA A 303 -16.30 -3.12 -6.66
CA ALA A 303 -16.69 -3.66 -7.97
C ALA A 303 -15.89 -3.00 -9.12
N VAL A 304 -15.69 -1.68 -9.08
CA VAL A 304 -14.87 -0.95 -10.06
C VAL A 304 -13.43 -1.44 -10.09
N VAL A 305 -12.82 -1.59 -8.92
CA VAL A 305 -11.45 -2.10 -8.79
C VAL A 305 -11.34 -3.55 -9.31
N ALA A 306 -12.29 -4.42 -8.95
CA ALA A 306 -12.32 -5.79 -9.48
C ALA A 306 -12.51 -5.81 -11.01
N ALA A 307 -13.40 -4.99 -11.55
CA ALA A 307 -13.62 -4.86 -12.99
C ALA A 307 -12.37 -4.35 -13.74
N ALA A 308 -11.63 -3.40 -13.14
CA ALA A 308 -10.38 -2.91 -13.72
C ALA A 308 -9.30 -4.01 -13.77
N HIS A 309 -9.21 -4.85 -12.72
CA HIS A 309 -8.31 -6.01 -12.74
C HIS A 309 -8.69 -7.03 -13.81
N ILE A 310 -9.97 -7.36 -13.94
CA ILE A 310 -10.47 -8.27 -14.98
C ILE A 310 -10.16 -7.70 -16.37
N ALA A 311 -10.49 -6.44 -16.61
CA ALA A 311 -10.25 -5.79 -17.89
C ALA A 311 -8.74 -5.74 -18.23
N GLY A 312 -7.89 -5.43 -17.25
CA GLY A 312 -6.44 -5.47 -17.41
C GLY A 312 -5.93 -6.87 -17.79
N CYS A 313 -6.40 -7.92 -17.11
CA CYS A 313 -6.08 -9.30 -17.45
C CYS A 313 -6.55 -9.67 -18.86
N LEU A 314 -7.78 -9.34 -19.24
CA LEU A 314 -8.31 -9.64 -20.57
C LEU A 314 -7.54 -8.94 -21.69
N LEU A 315 -7.16 -7.68 -21.47
CA LEU A 315 -6.32 -6.93 -22.43
C LEU A 315 -4.92 -7.53 -22.56
N ILE A 316 -4.31 -7.96 -21.46
CA ILE A 316 -3.01 -8.64 -21.47
C ILE A 316 -3.12 -10.01 -22.12
N ALA A 317 -4.20 -10.77 -21.86
CA ALA A 317 -4.46 -12.04 -22.55
C ALA A 317 -4.61 -11.84 -24.06
N ALA A 318 -5.36 -10.81 -24.49
CA ALA A 318 -5.48 -10.45 -25.90
C ALA A 318 -4.13 -10.02 -26.51
N ALA A 319 -3.31 -9.29 -25.73
CA ALA A 319 -1.95 -8.92 -26.14
C ALA A 319 -1.07 -10.14 -26.42
N ILE A 320 -1.13 -11.16 -25.54
CA ILE A 320 -0.39 -12.42 -25.71
C ILE A 320 -0.87 -13.16 -26.99
N VAL A 321 -2.18 -13.30 -27.18
CA VAL A 321 -2.74 -14.04 -28.33
C VAL A 321 -2.45 -13.34 -29.66
N GLN A 322 -2.49 -12.01 -29.67
CA GLN A 322 -2.28 -11.21 -30.90
C GLN A 322 -0.82 -10.74 -31.08
N HIS A 323 0.08 -11.08 -30.18
CA HIS A 323 1.45 -10.53 -30.13
C HIS A 323 1.48 -9.00 -30.25
N SER A 324 0.54 -8.33 -29.58
CA SER A 324 0.30 -6.89 -29.72
C SER A 324 0.86 -6.11 -28.53
N VAL A 325 1.96 -5.41 -28.73
CA VAL A 325 2.55 -4.52 -27.72
C VAL A 325 1.60 -3.38 -27.36
N ALA A 326 0.82 -2.88 -28.30
CA ALA A 326 -0.18 -1.82 -28.02
C ALA A 326 -1.24 -2.27 -27.02
N LEU A 327 -1.78 -3.48 -27.16
CA LEU A 327 -2.71 -4.06 -26.19
C LEU A 327 -2.07 -4.30 -24.84
N MET A 328 -0.78 -4.68 -24.82
CA MET A 328 -0.02 -4.84 -23.57
C MET A 328 0.11 -3.51 -22.82
N VAL A 329 0.40 -2.41 -23.50
CA VAL A 329 0.46 -1.06 -22.90
C VAL A 329 -0.89 -0.67 -22.31
N VAL A 330 -1.99 -0.86 -23.06
CA VAL A 330 -3.35 -0.55 -22.58
C VAL A 330 -3.72 -1.44 -21.38
N GLY A 331 -3.36 -2.72 -21.44
CA GLY A 331 -3.55 -3.66 -20.32
C GLY A 331 -2.77 -3.25 -19.07
N ALA A 332 -1.54 -2.78 -19.23
CA ALA A 332 -0.71 -2.26 -18.16
C ALA A 332 -1.30 -0.97 -17.53
N ILE A 333 -1.88 -0.08 -18.34
CA ILE A 333 -2.58 1.12 -17.86
C ILE A 333 -3.78 0.72 -17.00
N VAL A 334 -4.69 -0.07 -17.57
CA VAL A 334 -5.95 -0.45 -16.89
C VAL A 334 -5.68 -1.31 -15.65
N GLY A 335 -4.81 -2.32 -15.77
CA GLY A 335 -4.38 -3.17 -14.66
C GLY A 335 -3.69 -2.35 -13.56
N GLY A 336 -2.79 -1.44 -13.94
CA GLY A 336 -2.10 -0.54 -13.01
C GLY A 336 -3.07 0.32 -12.18
N LEU A 337 -4.06 0.93 -12.83
CA LEU A 337 -5.10 1.70 -12.14
C LEU A 337 -5.87 0.84 -11.12
N GLY A 338 -6.23 -0.41 -11.49
CA GLY A 338 -6.88 -1.36 -10.59
C GLY A 338 -6.01 -1.72 -9.38
N ILE A 339 -4.74 -2.02 -9.62
CA ILE A 339 -3.77 -2.37 -8.56
C ILE A 339 -3.67 -1.25 -7.51
N GLY A 340 -3.57 0.00 -7.98
CA GLY A 340 -3.52 1.16 -7.08
C GLY A 340 -4.74 1.28 -6.19
N GLY A 341 -5.91 0.97 -6.72
CA GLY A 341 -7.17 1.07 -6.00
C GLY A 341 -7.33 0.11 -4.82
N THR A 342 -6.69 -1.05 -4.88
CA THR A 342 -6.85 -2.12 -3.87
C THR A 342 -6.59 -1.64 -2.44
N SER A 343 -5.46 -0.99 -2.19
CA SER A 343 -5.06 -0.52 -0.86
C SER A 343 -5.94 0.63 -0.36
N VAL A 344 -6.41 1.49 -1.27
CA VAL A 344 -7.28 2.63 -0.94
C VAL A 344 -8.64 2.16 -0.46
N VAL A 345 -9.23 1.18 -1.17
CA VAL A 345 -10.51 0.58 -0.75
C VAL A 345 -10.35 -0.10 0.62
N GLY A 346 -9.20 -0.75 0.90
CA GLY A 346 -8.89 -1.36 2.20
C GLY A 346 -8.90 -0.35 3.35
N SER A 347 -8.20 0.75 3.16
CA SER A 347 -8.15 1.85 4.10
C SER A 347 -9.55 2.44 4.37
N GLY A 348 -10.29 2.76 3.30
CA GLY A 348 -11.62 3.30 3.38
C GLY A 348 -12.64 2.35 3.98
N PHE A 349 -12.54 1.04 3.67
CA PHE A 349 -13.39 0.00 4.25
C PHE A 349 -13.25 -0.07 5.77
N ILE A 350 -12.01 -0.13 6.29
CA ILE A 350 -11.77 -0.16 7.74
C ILE A 350 -12.35 1.08 8.41
N ALA A 351 -12.09 2.26 7.87
CA ALA A 351 -12.58 3.51 8.45
C ALA A 351 -14.12 3.59 8.48
N LYS A 352 -14.78 3.25 7.36
CA LYS A 352 -16.24 3.39 7.24
C LYS A 352 -17.03 2.22 7.84
N ALA A 353 -16.52 0.98 7.80
CA ALA A 353 -17.24 -0.20 8.28
C ALA A 353 -16.98 -0.51 9.76
N PHE A 354 -15.83 -0.11 10.31
CA PHE A 354 -15.42 -0.45 11.67
C PHE A 354 -15.06 0.75 12.55
N GLY A 355 -15.12 1.96 11.99
CA GLY A 355 -14.86 3.19 12.73
C GLY A 355 -13.38 3.58 12.80
N GLU A 356 -13.12 4.71 13.43
CA GLU A 356 -11.81 5.37 13.40
C GLU A 356 -11.00 5.18 14.69
N ALA A 357 -11.65 4.82 15.81
CA ALA A 357 -10.98 4.70 17.11
C ALA A 357 -9.92 3.60 17.15
N HIS A 358 -10.14 2.48 16.46
CA HIS A 358 -9.22 1.35 16.34
C HIS A 358 -8.68 1.17 14.92
N TYR A 359 -8.75 2.22 14.09
CA TYR A 359 -8.42 2.16 12.67
C TYR A 359 -7.05 1.55 12.38
N ALA A 360 -5.99 2.01 13.06
CA ALA A 360 -4.62 1.56 12.80
C ALA A 360 -4.43 0.06 13.12
N GLU A 361 -5.04 -0.44 14.19
CA GLU A 361 -5.00 -1.87 14.55
C GLU A 361 -5.77 -2.71 13.53
N ASN A 362 -6.99 -2.28 13.22
CA ASN A 362 -7.87 -2.96 12.27
C ASN A 362 -7.25 -3.02 10.86
N LEU A 363 -6.64 -1.92 10.40
CA LEU A 363 -5.92 -1.86 9.13
C LEU A 363 -4.69 -2.79 9.14
N SER A 364 -3.98 -2.87 10.25
CA SER A 364 -2.81 -3.76 10.38
C SER A 364 -3.20 -5.23 10.24
N ILE A 365 -4.33 -5.63 10.81
CA ILE A 365 -4.87 -7.00 10.66
C ILE A 365 -5.31 -7.25 9.23
N LEU A 366 -5.99 -6.27 8.60
CA LEU A 366 -6.38 -6.42 7.19
C LEU A 366 -5.16 -6.59 6.28
N ASN A 367 -4.06 -5.89 6.53
CA ASN A 367 -2.83 -5.99 5.74
C ASN A 367 -2.20 -7.39 5.77
N LEU A 368 -2.52 -8.27 6.74
CA LEU A 368 -2.13 -9.67 6.71
C LEU A 368 -2.64 -10.41 5.45
N SER A 369 -3.70 -9.92 4.83
CA SER A 369 -4.21 -10.44 3.55
C SER A 369 -3.19 -10.32 2.40
N LEU A 370 -2.20 -9.45 2.51
CA LEU A 370 -1.14 -9.32 1.52
C LEU A 370 -0.18 -10.52 1.52
N ILE A 371 -0.05 -11.25 2.64
CA ILE A 371 0.85 -12.39 2.77
C ILE A 371 0.45 -13.53 1.80
N PRO A 372 -0.79 -14.08 1.86
CA PRO A 372 -1.21 -15.09 0.92
C PRO A 372 -1.28 -14.57 -0.53
N ALA A 373 -1.61 -13.30 -0.72
CA ALA A 373 -1.66 -12.71 -2.05
C ALA A 373 -0.28 -12.63 -2.73
N ALA A 374 0.76 -12.31 -1.95
CA ALA A 374 2.14 -12.23 -2.44
C ALA A 374 2.70 -13.60 -2.88
N LEU A 375 2.15 -14.69 -2.37
CA LEU A 375 2.47 -16.04 -2.81
C LEU A 375 1.60 -16.47 -4.00
N ALA A 376 0.29 -16.30 -3.90
CA ALA A 376 -0.67 -16.83 -4.87
C ALA A 376 -0.50 -16.22 -6.27
N GLY A 377 -0.39 -14.90 -6.38
CA GLY A 377 -0.30 -14.19 -7.66
C GLY A 377 0.90 -14.61 -8.50
N PRO A 378 2.14 -14.42 -8.02
CA PRO A 378 3.34 -14.85 -8.73
C PRO A 378 3.40 -16.35 -8.99
N LEU A 379 2.91 -17.18 -8.05
CA LEU A 379 2.87 -18.64 -8.23
C LEU A 379 1.96 -19.05 -9.39
N VAL A 380 0.76 -18.47 -9.52
CA VAL A 380 -0.15 -18.72 -10.64
C VAL A 380 0.52 -18.36 -11.97
N MET A 381 1.21 -17.23 -12.04
CA MET A 381 1.90 -16.80 -13.27
C MET A 381 3.10 -17.68 -13.60
N SER A 382 3.94 -18.01 -12.62
CA SER A 382 5.13 -18.84 -12.84
C SER A 382 4.81 -20.28 -13.18
N SER A 383 3.79 -20.87 -12.52
CA SER A 383 3.34 -22.25 -12.83
C SER A 383 2.76 -22.36 -14.24
N ALA A 384 2.04 -21.35 -14.71
CA ALA A 384 1.55 -21.31 -16.08
C ALA A 384 2.70 -21.21 -17.11
N ALA A 385 3.68 -20.34 -16.86
CA ALA A 385 4.83 -20.20 -17.72
C ALA A 385 5.66 -21.50 -17.81
N SER A 386 5.89 -22.16 -16.66
CA SER A 386 6.67 -23.41 -16.60
C SER A 386 5.93 -24.61 -17.19
N GLY A 387 4.61 -24.71 -16.98
CA GLY A 387 3.80 -25.86 -17.39
C GLY A 387 3.30 -25.79 -18.82
N ALA A 388 2.79 -24.62 -19.24
CA ALA A 388 2.20 -24.42 -20.57
C ALA A 388 3.13 -23.70 -21.56
N GLY A 389 4.32 -23.25 -21.14
CA GLY A 389 5.23 -22.47 -21.95
C GLY A 389 4.69 -21.08 -22.33
N SER A 390 3.62 -20.62 -21.66
CA SER A 390 2.98 -19.35 -21.97
C SER A 390 2.30 -18.78 -20.72
N TYR A 391 2.36 -17.47 -20.54
CA TYR A 391 1.68 -16.74 -19.47
C TYR A 391 0.15 -16.64 -19.68
N LEU A 392 -0.39 -17.04 -20.84
CA LEU A 392 -1.82 -16.91 -21.16
C LEU A 392 -2.71 -17.62 -20.13
N ALA A 393 -2.38 -18.85 -19.76
CA ALA A 393 -3.14 -19.61 -18.76
C ALA A 393 -3.10 -18.94 -17.38
N GLY A 394 -1.95 -18.35 -17.01
CA GLY A 394 -1.80 -17.61 -15.75
C GLY A 394 -2.67 -16.37 -15.71
N VAL A 395 -2.63 -15.56 -16.78
CA VAL A 395 -3.46 -14.34 -16.90
C VAL A 395 -4.96 -14.70 -16.93
N ALA A 396 -5.36 -15.80 -17.60
CA ALA A 396 -6.75 -16.28 -17.59
C ALA A 396 -7.19 -16.73 -16.19
N ALA A 397 -6.33 -17.41 -15.44
CA ALA A 397 -6.59 -17.79 -14.05
C ALA A 397 -6.72 -16.56 -13.14
N LEU A 398 -5.87 -15.54 -13.32
CA LEU A 398 -6.00 -14.27 -12.60
C LEU A 398 -7.31 -13.55 -12.95
N ALA A 399 -7.75 -13.57 -14.20
CA ALA A 399 -9.06 -13.04 -14.59
C ALA A 399 -10.22 -13.78 -13.90
N ALA A 400 -10.14 -15.11 -13.79
CA ALA A 400 -11.12 -15.91 -13.05
C ALA A 400 -11.15 -15.56 -11.55
N ILE A 401 -9.99 -15.33 -10.92
CA ILE A 401 -9.91 -14.78 -9.54
C ILE A 401 -10.57 -13.39 -9.47
N GLY A 402 -10.46 -12.58 -10.51
CA GLY A 402 -11.15 -11.29 -10.62
C GLY A 402 -12.67 -11.43 -10.61
N LEU A 403 -13.24 -12.44 -11.27
CA LEU A 403 -14.68 -12.74 -11.23
C LEU A 403 -15.13 -13.12 -9.81
N ILE A 404 -14.31 -13.89 -9.08
CA ILE A 404 -14.56 -14.19 -7.65
C ILE A 404 -14.57 -12.89 -6.84
N ALA A 405 -13.60 -12.01 -7.05
CA ALA A 405 -13.56 -10.70 -6.38
C ALA A 405 -14.80 -9.86 -6.70
N LEU A 406 -15.27 -9.86 -7.95
CA LEU A 406 -16.49 -9.15 -8.34
C LEU A 406 -17.72 -9.73 -7.64
N ALA A 407 -17.85 -11.05 -7.54
CA ALA A 407 -18.92 -11.70 -6.77
C ALA A 407 -18.85 -11.36 -5.28
N LEU A 408 -17.65 -11.37 -4.65
CA LEU A 408 -17.44 -10.97 -3.27
C LEU A 408 -17.86 -9.51 -3.03
N SER A 409 -17.64 -8.60 -3.97
CA SER A 409 -18.08 -7.21 -3.85
C SER A 409 -19.62 -7.09 -3.76
N ARG A 410 -20.35 -7.93 -4.50
CA ARG A 410 -21.82 -7.99 -4.46
C ARG A 410 -22.34 -8.57 -3.14
N ILE A 411 -21.70 -9.65 -2.66
CA ILE A 411 -22.04 -10.28 -1.39
C ILE A 411 -21.78 -9.29 -0.24
N THR A 412 -20.62 -8.62 -0.24
CA THR A 412 -20.29 -7.60 0.76
C THR A 412 -21.32 -6.47 0.79
N LYS A 413 -21.81 -6.03 -0.38
CA LYS A 413 -22.90 -5.05 -0.47
C LYS A 413 -24.13 -5.52 0.30
N ALA A 414 -24.57 -6.76 0.03
CA ALA A 414 -25.77 -7.33 0.68
C ALA A 414 -25.61 -7.44 2.21
N PHE A 415 -24.41 -7.68 2.71
CA PHE A 415 -24.14 -7.70 4.16
C PHE A 415 -24.13 -6.30 4.79
N LEU A 416 -23.64 -5.29 4.06
CA LEU A 416 -23.63 -3.91 4.55
C LEU A 416 -25.05 -3.30 4.57
N THR A 417 -25.88 -3.59 3.57
CA THR A 417 -27.25 -3.07 3.48
C THR A 417 -28.26 -3.73 4.46
N ARG A 418 -28.00 -4.96 4.89
CA ARG A 418 -28.86 -5.66 5.89
C ARG A 418 -28.69 -5.16 7.33
N ARG A 419 -27.81 -4.21 7.56
CA ARG A 419 -27.51 -3.64 8.89
C ARG A 419 -28.05 -2.22 9.09
N GLY A 420 -28.62 -1.60 8.07
CA GLY A 420 -29.48 -0.43 8.15
C GLY A 420 -30.94 -0.87 8.14
#